data_9bd1867a2d239a7a24efe6675460a1f7
#
_entry.id   9bd1867a2d239a7a24efe6675460a1f7
#
_cell.length_a   1.000
_cell.length_b   1.000
_cell.length_c   1.000
_cell.angle_alpha   90.00
_cell.angle_beta   90.00
_cell.angle_gamma   90.00
#
_symmetry.space_group_name_H-M   'P 1'
#
loop_
_entity.id
_entity.type
_entity.pdbx_description
1 polymer ?
#
loop_
_entity_poly.entity_id
_entity_poly.type
_entity_poly.pdbx_seq_one_letter_code
_entity_poly.pdbx_strand_id
1 'polypeptide(L)'
;VLSTKSDYSRMSLPKGYMLIEQLAKKGGLNKQLAQDFVELVGYFPQGFGITYIPMNEKGHEKDQYECAIVIGLNPANPAEPLCKVVTRNQKYITSGTQEIIPKGRNLYFPANRKKLMRVGKDRLSEIMSQLSSNFTPDALDDLVPSFWEPYDFFGFKKHQNLWAKNK
;
A
#
# COMPACT_ATOMS: atom_id res chain seq x y z
N VAL A 1 -19.15 3.82 8.37
CA VAL A 1 -18.23 2.85 7.78
C VAL A 1 -16.77 3.21 8.03
N LEU A 2 -16.42 4.49 7.98
CA LEU A 2 -15.04 4.97 8.22
C LEU A 2 -14.74 5.36 9.67
N SER A 3 -15.72 5.28 10.58
CA SER A 3 -15.55 5.51 12.00
C SER A 3 -15.48 4.20 12.77
N THR A 4 -14.80 4.19 13.90
CA THR A 4 -14.75 3.06 14.82
C THR A 4 -15.93 3.14 15.79
N LYS A 5 -16.63 2.01 15.96
CA LYS A 5 -17.66 1.82 16.99
C LYS A 5 -17.26 0.65 17.90
N SER A 6 -17.98 0.46 18.99
CA SER A 6 -17.69 -0.62 19.96
C SER A 6 -17.78 -2.02 19.37
N ASP A 7 -18.58 -2.20 18.33
CA ASP A 7 -18.95 -3.48 17.75
C ASP A 7 -18.30 -3.77 16.38
N TYR A 8 -17.55 -2.83 15.81
CA TYR A 8 -16.79 -3.06 14.57
C TYR A 8 -15.55 -2.16 14.43
N SER A 9 -14.54 -2.65 13.72
CA SER A 9 -13.33 -1.91 13.41
C SER A 9 -13.53 -0.94 12.25
N ARG A 10 -12.80 0.16 12.29
CA ARG A 10 -12.76 1.15 11.20
C ARG A 10 -12.27 0.51 9.90
N MET A 11 -12.99 0.75 8.82
CA MET A 11 -12.57 0.36 7.48
C MET A 11 -11.49 1.32 6.96
N SER A 12 -10.47 0.81 6.26
CA SER A 12 -9.50 1.66 5.58
C SER A 12 -10.16 2.47 4.46
N LEU A 13 -9.67 3.70 4.21
CA LEU A 13 -10.24 4.59 3.19
C LEU A 13 -10.34 3.94 1.81
N PRO A 14 -9.30 3.29 1.26
CA PRO A 14 -9.40 2.63 -0.04
C PRO A 14 -10.51 1.58 -0.09
N LYS A 15 -10.66 0.78 0.96
CA LYS A 15 -11.73 -0.23 1.06
C LYS A 15 -13.11 0.42 1.09
N GLY A 16 -13.26 1.55 1.80
CA GLY A 16 -14.49 2.33 1.83
C GLY A 16 -14.88 2.86 0.45
N TYR A 17 -13.94 3.39 -0.30
CA TYR A 17 -14.17 3.90 -1.67
C TYR A 17 -14.55 2.78 -2.65
N MET A 18 -13.88 1.64 -2.58
CA MET A 18 -14.24 0.46 -3.37
C MET A 18 -15.66 -0.05 -3.04
N LEU A 19 -16.07 0.03 -1.78
CA LEU A 19 -17.42 -0.33 -1.36
C LEU A 19 -18.47 0.64 -1.94
N ILE A 20 -18.22 1.95 -1.95
CA ILE A 20 -19.09 2.96 -2.56
C ILE A 20 -19.31 2.63 -4.03
N GLU A 21 -18.23 2.33 -4.77
CA GLU A 21 -18.32 1.94 -6.18
C GLU A 21 -19.14 0.65 -6.38
N GLN A 22 -18.92 -0.35 -5.55
CA GLN A 22 -19.69 -1.61 -5.60
C GLN A 22 -21.17 -1.40 -5.32
N LEU A 23 -21.52 -0.58 -4.34
CA LEU A 23 -22.93 -0.25 -4.02
C LEU A 23 -23.58 0.52 -5.17
N ALA A 24 -22.87 1.44 -5.81
CA ALA A 24 -23.37 2.15 -7.00
C ALA A 24 -23.61 1.20 -8.18
N LYS A 25 -22.70 0.25 -8.41
CA LYS A 25 -22.87 -0.80 -9.46
C LYS A 25 -24.09 -1.68 -9.20
N LYS A 26 -24.44 -1.92 -7.93
CA LYS A 26 -25.63 -2.69 -7.52
C LYS A 26 -26.93 -1.87 -7.47
N GLY A 27 -26.87 -0.58 -7.81
CA GLY A 27 -28.04 0.32 -7.79
C GLY A 27 -28.39 0.88 -6.42
N GLY A 28 -27.59 0.63 -5.37
CA GLY A 28 -27.80 1.17 -4.03
C GLY A 28 -27.37 2.63 -3.85
N LEU A 29 -26.63 3.19 -4.83
CA LEU A 29 -26.20 4.59 -4.86
C LEU A 29 -26.31 5.13 -6.30
N ASN A 30 -26.37 6.46 -6.43
CA ASN A 30 -26.29 7.09 -7.75
C ASN A 30 -24.92 6.79 -8.37
N LYS A 31 -24.94 6.09 -9.51
CA LYS A 31 -23.73 5.61 -10.19
C LYS A 31 -22.82 6.75 -10.65
N GLN A 32 -23.41 7.82 -11.22
CA GLN A 32 -22.63 8.96 -11.69
C GLN A 32 -21.94 9.68 -10.54
N LEU A 33 -22.68 10.01 -9.48
CA LEU A 33 -22.09 10.66 -8.29
C LEU A 33 -21.00 9.81 -7.63
N ALA A 34 -21.17 8.49 -7.56
CA ALA A 34 -20.15 7.60 -7.00
C ALA A 34 -18.90 7.55 -7.88
N GLN A 35 -19.06 7.58 -9.19
CA GLN A 35 -17.96 7.61 -10.15
C GLN A 35 -17.21 8.95 -10.07
N ASP A 36 -17.92 10.08 -10.13
CA ASP A 36 -17.35 11.43 -10.00
C ASP A 36 -16.59 11.58 -8.68
N PHE A 37 -17.14 11.02 -7.59
CA PHE A 37 -16.49 11.02 -6.29
C PHE A 37 -15.16 10.22 -6.32
N VAL A 38 -15.15 9.01 -6.89
CA VAL A 38 -13.94 8.18 -6.98
C VAL A 38 -12.89 8.83 -7.90
N GLU A 39 -13.31 9.49 -8.98
CA GLU A 39 -12.41 10.25 -9.85
C GLU A 39 -11.78 11.45 -9.13
N LEU A 40 -12.57 12.13 -8.28
CA LEU A 40 -12.12 13.29 -7.51
C LEU A 40 -11.15 12.94 -6.38
N VAL A 41 -11.39 11.85 -5.66
CA VAL A 41 -10.61 11.51 -4.45
C VAL A 41 -9.58 10.40 -4.68
N GLY A 42 -9.71 9.62 -5.75
CA GLY A 42 -8.94 8.41 -6.00
C GLY A 42 -9.28 7.29 -5.01
N TYR A 43 -8.73 6.09 -5.19
CA TYR A 43 -8.84 5.04 -4.19
C TYR A 43 -7.90 5.27 -3.01
N PHE A 44 -6.74 5.85 -3.26
CA PHE A 44 -5.69 6.06 -2.28
C PHE A 44 -5.51 7.56 -2.05
N PRO A 45 -5.94 8.10 -0.90
CA PRO A 45 -5.81 9.52 -0.61
C PRO A 45 -4.35 9.93 -0.44
N GLN A 46 -4.05 11.21 -0.64
CA GLN A 46 -2.73 11.77 -0.36
C GLN A 46 -2.30 11.46 1.07
N GLY A 47 -1.03 11.10 1.24
CA GLY A 47 -0.47 10.68 2.52
C GLY A 47 -0.68 9.19 2.82
N PHE A 48 -1.45 8.44 2.02
CA PHE A 48 -1.61 7.00 2.21
C PHE A 48 -0.32 6.25 1.87
N GLY A 49 0.06 5.30 2.72
CA GLY A 49 1.23 4.47 2.51
C GLY A 49 0.93 3.26 1.63
N ILE A 50 1.58 3.17 0.50
CA ILE A 50 1.48 2.04 -0.42
C ILE A 50 2.70 1.14 -0.30
N THR A 51 2.47 -0.17 -0.25
CA THR A 51 3.48 -1.19 -0.50
C THR A 51 3.32 -1.71 -1.93
N TYR A 52 4.41 -1.90 -2.63
CA TYR A 52 4.36 -2.28 -4.05
C TYR A 52 5.57 -3.13 -4.48
N ILE A 53 5.43 -3.85 -5.58
CA ILE A 53 6.51 -4.62 -6.19
C ILE A 53 7.33 -3.68 -7.11
N PRO A 54 8.60 -3.40 -6.80
CA PRO A 54 9.44 -2.54 -7.62
C PRO A 54 9.92 -3.29 -8.88
N MET A 55 10.33 -2.51 -9.89
CA MET A 55 10.99 -3.03 -11.08
C MET A 55 12.51 -2.97 -10.91
N ASN A 56 13.22 -3.87 -11.54
CA ASN A 56 14.66 -3.77 -11.71
C ASN A 56 15.01 -2.93 -12.96
N GLU A 57 16.28 -2.66 -13.18
CA GLU A 57 16.77 -1.89 -14.33
C GLU A 57 16.41 -2.50 -15.70
N LYS A 58 16.14 -3.80 -15.74
CA LYS A 58 15.73 -4.54 -16.95
C LYS A 58 14.21 -4.56 -17.14
N GLY A 59 13.44 -3.86 -16.27
CA GLY A 59 11.98 -3.81 -16.36
C GLY A 59 11.27 -5.07 -15.84
N HIS A 60 11.94 -5.93 -15.06
CA HIS A 60 11.31 -7.08 -14.42
C HIS A 60 10.94 -6.76 -12.96
N GLU A 61 9.84 -7.32 -12.51
CA GLU A 61 9.44 -7.23 -11.11
C GLU A 61 10.44 -7.93 -10.20
N LYS A 62 10.74 -7.31 -9.06
CA LYS A 62 11.59 -7.90 -8.03
C LYS A 62 10.78 -8.85 -7.15
N ASP A 63 11.49 -9.72 -6.44
CA ASP A 63 10.96 -10.65 -5.43
C ASP A 63 10.81 -10.04 -4.03
N GLN A 64 10.69 -8.73 -3.95
CA GLN A 64 10.57 -7.94 -2.72
C GLN A 64 9.55 -6.83 -2.89
N TYR A 65 9.13 -6.23 -1.79
CA TYR A 65 8.31 -5.02 -1.82
C TYR A 65 9.12 -3.79 -1.41
N GLU A 66 8.62 -2.64 -1.81
CA GLU A 66 9.08 -1.32 -1.39
C GLU A 66 7.89 -0.49 -0.91
N CYS A 67 8.20 0.57 -0.18
CA CYS A 67 7.21 1.50 0.34
C CYS A 67 7.21 2.82 -0.43
N ALA A 68 6.02 3.36 -0.63
CA ALA A 68 5.80 4.66 -1.25
C ALA A 68 4.69 5.42 -0.52
N ILE A 69 4.65 6.73 -0.67
CA ILE A 69 3.58 7.60 -0.15
C ILE A 69 2.84 8.21 -1.33
N VAL A 70 1.53 8.19 -1.28
CA VAL A 70 0.68 8.87 -2.27
C VAL A 70 0.87 10.38 -2.14
N ILE A 71 1.28 11.03 -3.22
CA ILE A 71 1.48 12.48 -3.31
C ILE A 71 0.54 13.15 -4.30
N GLY A 72 -0.14 12.39 -5.12
CA GLY A 72 -1.07 12.92 -6.10
C GLY A 72 -2.06 11.88 -6.60
N LEU A 73 -3.14 12.38 -7.17
CA LEU A 73 -4.20 11.58 -7.80
C LEU A 73 -3.84 11.29 -9.24
N ASN A 74 -4.44 10.23 -9.78
CA ASN A 74 -4.43 9.91 -11.20
C ASN A 74 -5.88 9.74 -11.66
N PRO A 75 -6.55 10.82 -12.11
CA PRO A 75 -7.96 10.77 -12.49
C PRO A 75 -8.26 9.77 -13.61
N ALA A 76 -7.30 9.55 -14.53
CA ALA A 76 -7.45 8.58 -15.61
C ALA A 76 -7.51 7.13 -15.08
N ASN A 77 -6.77 6.85 -14.00
CA ASN A 77 -6.74 5.54 -13.34
C ASN A 77 -6.71 5.71 -11.81
N PRO A 78 -7.86 5.91 -11.15
CA PRO A 78 -7.93 6.20 -9.72
C PRO A 78 -7.28 5.15 -8.81
N ALA A 79 -7.11 3.91 -9.31
CA ALA A 79 -6.42 2.82 -8.62
C ALA A 79 -4.89 2.85 -8.73
N GLU A 80 -4.32 3.79 -9.51
CA GLU A 80 -2.90 3.90 -9.84
C GLU A 80 -2.37 5.29 -9.47
N PRO A 81 -2.21 5.59 -8.19
CA PRO A 81 -1.85 6.93 -7.72
C PRO A 81 -0.42 7.31 -8.07
N LEU A 82 -0.16 8.62 -8.15
CA LEU A 82 1.19 9.17 -8.16
C LEU A 82 1.78 9.08 -6.75
N CYS A 83 2.93 8.44 -6.63
CA CYS A 83 3.58 8.17 -5.36
C CYS A 83 5.02 8.69 -5.34
N LYS A 84 5.50 9.04 -4.14
CA LYS A 84 6.92 9.21 -3.85
C LYS A 84 7.46 7.93 -3.24
N VAL A 85 8.45 7.32 -3.87
CA VAL A 85 9.15 6.16 -3.33
C VAL A 85 9.96 6.57 -2.09
N VAL A 86 9.85 5.83 -1.01
CA VAL A 86 10.52 6.14 0.27
C VAL A 86 11.48 5.06 0.73
N THR A 87 11.46 3.88 0.10
CA THR A 87 12.44 2.81 0.38
C THR A 87 13.08 2.30 -0.90
N ARG A 88 14.31 1.78 -0.77
CA ARG A 88 15.03 1.03 -1.80
C ARG A 88 15.78 -0.11 -1.14
N ASN A 89 15.59 -1.34 -1.64
CA ASN A 89 16.07 -2.56 -1.01
C ASN A 89 15.68 -2.60 0.49
N GLN A 90 14.41 -2.23 0.77
CA GLN A 90 13.80 -2.15 2.09
C GLN A 90 14.49 -1.19 3.07
N LYS A 91 15.38 -0.33 2.57
CA LYS A 91 16.02 0.73 3.34
C LYS A 91 15.43 2.08 2.96
N TYR A 92 15.23 2.91 3.95
CA TYR A 92 14.74 4.27 3.74
C TYR A 92 15.67 5.10 2.87
N ILE A 93 15.08 5.91 1.98
CA ILE A 93 15.78 6.86 1.11
C ILE A 93 15.13 8.24 1.18
N THR A 94 15.94 9.30 1.23
CA THR A 94 15.47 10.70 1.24
C THR A 94 15.21 11.24 -0.17
N SER A 95 15.93 10.74 -1.16
CA SER A 95 15.90 11.18 -2.57
C SER A 95 15.04 10.26 -3.46
N GLY A 96 13.89 9.80 -2.93
CA GLY A 96 13.00 8.90 -3.68
C GLY A 96 12.40 9.58 -4.91
N THR A 97 12.33 8.82 -5.99
CA THR A 97 11.68 9.24 -7.24
C THR A 97 10.16 9.28 -7.10
N GLN A 98 9.53 10.05 -7.97
CA GLN A 98 8.08 10.02 -8.12
C GLN A 98 7.72 9.09 -9.27
N GLU A 99 6.76 8.20 -9.04
CA GLU A 99 6.25 7.29 -10.06
C GLU A 99 4.77 6.98 -9.83
N ILE A 100 4.07 6.67 -10.91
CA ILE A 100 2.72 6.10 -10.84
C ILE A 100 2.87 4.63 -10.48
N ILE A 101 2.22 4.20 -9.39
CA ILE A 101 2.22 2.80 -8.99
C ILE A 101 1.05 2.09 -9.68
N PRO A 102 1.32 1.21 -10.68
CA PRO A 102 0.27 0.50 -11.37
C PRO A 102 -0.50 -0.43 -10.45
N LYS A 103 -1.80 -0.58 -10.70
CA LYS A 103 -2.66 -1.51 -9.95
C LYS A 103 -2.07 -2.91 -9.84
N GLY A 104 -1.43 -3.42 -10.92
CA GLY A 104 -0.84 -4.76 -10.96
C GLY A 104 0.40 -4.95 -10.09
N ARG A 105 0.99 -3.87 -9.56
CA ARG A 105 2.14 -3.92 -8.64
C ARG A 105 1.80 -3.47 -7.22
N ASN A 106 0.63 -2.88 -7.00
CA ASN A 106 0.19 -2.40 -5.70
C ASN A 106 -0.28 -3.58 -4.83
N LEU A 107 0.37 -3.80 -3.69
CA LEU A 107 0.09 -4.92 -2.78
C LEU A 107 -1.19 -4.74 -1.95
N TYR A 108 -1.84 -3.60 -2.02
CA TYR A 108 -3.19 -3.44 -1.49
C TYR A 108 -4.17 -4.44 -2.11
N PHE A 109 -3.94 -4.83 -3.35
CA PHE A 109 -4.73 -5.82 -4.06
C PHE A 109 -4.24 -7.25 -3.76
N PRO A 110 -5.10 -8.13 -3.20
CA PRO A 110 -4.69 -9.46 -2.72
C PRO A 110 -4.02 -10.35 -3.77
N ALA A 111 -4.39 -10.22 -5.05
CA ALA A 111 -3.78 -10.97 -6.14
C ALA A 111 -2.26 -10.72 -6.26
N ASN A 112 -1.84 -9.45 -6.05
CA ASN A 112 -0.43 -9.08 -6.13
C ASN A 112 0.36 -9.60 -4.92
N ARG A 113 -0.23 -9.61 -3.71
CA ARG A 113 0.40 -10.26 -2.55
C ARG A 113 0.62 -11.75 -2.78
N LYS A 114 -0.41 -12.46 -3.27
CA LYS A 114 -0.27 -13.88 -3.63
C LYS A 114 0.79 -14.13 -4.70
N LYS A 115 0.93 -13.21 -5.67
CA LYS A 115 1.96 -13.25 -6.69
C LYS A 115 3.35 -13.11 -6.07
N LEU A 116 3.57 -12.09 -5.25
CA LEU A 116 4.84 -11.85 -4.57
C LEU A 116 5.22 -13.01 -3.64
N MET A 117 4.27 -13.54 -2.87
CA MET A 117 4.51 -14.71 -2.01
C MET A 117 4.96 -15.95 -2.79
N ARG A 118 4.45 -16.16 -4.03
CA ARG A 118 4.91 -17.28 -4.86
C ARG A 118 6.32 -17.09 -5.39
N VAL A 119 6.65 -15.89 -5.84
CA VAL A 119 7.97 -15.58 -6.43
C VAL A 119 9.04 -15.46 -5.33
N GLY A 120 8.68 -14.87 -4.21
CA GLY A 120 9.57 -14.66 -3.07
C GLY A 120 9.59 -15.80 -2.06
N LYS A 121 9.07 -17.00 -2.39
CA LYS A 121 8.89 -18.10 -1.45
C LYS A 121 10.18 -18.48 -0.69
N ASP A 122 11.28 -18.58 -1.40
CA ASP A 122 12.55 -18.99 -0.79
C ASP A 122 13.07 -17.92 0.17
N ARG A 123 13.02 -16.65 -0.26
CA ARG A 123 13.42 -15.51 0.56
C ARG A 123 12.49 -15.29 1.75
N LEU A 124 11.18 -15.42 1.56
CA LEU A 124 10.20 -15.35 2.65
C LEU A 124 10.40 -16.52 3.63
N SER A 125 10.69 -17.73 3.14
CA SER A 125 11.00 -18.88 3.98
C SER A 125 12.26 -18.68 4.81
N GLU A 126 13.27 -18.05 4.25
CA GLU A 126 14.50 -17.69 4.96
C GLU A 126 14.23 -16.65 6.07
N ILE A 127 13.48 -15.60 5.76
CA ILE A 127 13.06 -14.60 6.75
C ILE A 127 12.21 -15.26 7.86
N MET A 128 11.32 -16.16 7.50
CA MET A 128 10.45 -16.89 8.43
C MET A 128 11.23 -17.81 9.36
N SER A 129 12.23 -18.53 8.83
CA SER A 129 13.10 -19.40 9.64
C SER A 129 13.88 -18.62 10.69
N GLN A 130 14.17 -17.35 10.44
CA GLN A 130 14.85 -16.44 11.36
C GLN A 130 13.90 -15.82 12.41
N LEU A 131 12.61 -15.70 12.12
CA LEU A 131 11.66 -14.96 12.96
C LEU A 131 10.88 -15.80 13.96
N SER A 132 10.60 -17.07 13.73
CA SER A 132 9.99 -17.93 14.76
C SER A 132 9.89 -19.42 14.42
N SER A 133 9.93 -20.24 15.48
CA SER A 133 9.57 -21.66 15.48
C SER A 133 8.04 -21.91 15.40
N ASN A 134 7.19 -20.88 15.52
CA ASN A 134 5.73 -20.99 15.61
C ASN A 134 5.04 -20.14 14.52
N PHE A 135 5.32 -20.46 13.27
CA PHE A 135 4.70 -19.79 12.14
C PHE A 135 3.24 -20.22 11.94
N THR A 136 2.34 -19.22 11.80
CA THR A 136 0.96 -19.43 11.36
C THR A 136 0.75 -18.79 9.98
N PRO A 137 -0.14 -19.34 9.13
CA PRO A 137 -0.46 -18.74 7.82
C PRO A 137 -0.91 -17.26 7.88
N ASP A 138 -1.49 -16.83 8.99
CA ASP A 138 -1.91 -15.44 9.22
C ASP A 138 -0.71 -14.49 9.35
N ALA A 139 0.45 -14.98 9.76
CA ALA A 139 1.70 -14.21 9.80
C ALA A 139 2.25 -13.88 8.41
N LEU A 140 1.72 -14.46 7.32
CA LEU A 140 2.08 -14.10 5.95
C LEU A 140 1.63 -12.68 5.58
N ASP A 141 0.50 -12.21 6.10
CA ASP A 141 0.05 -10.83 5.87
C ASP A 141 0.98 -9.82 6.53
N ASP A 142 1.65 -10.19 7.63
CA ASP A 142 2.66 -9.37 8.30
C ASP A 142 3.98 -9.31 7.51
N LEU A 143 4.32 -10.38 6.78
CA LEU A 143 5.53 -10.44 5.95
C LEU A 143 5.38 -9.68 4.62
N VAL A 144 4.16 -9.64 4.08
CA VAL A 144 3.83 -8.91 2.85
C VAL A 144 2.65 -7.99 3.14
N PRO A 145 2.92 -6.84 3.77
CA PRO A 145 1.86 -5.92 4.17
C PRO A 145 1.11 -5.38 2.96
N SER A 146 -0.20 -5.24 3.11
CA SER A 146 -1.07 -4.66 2.06
C SER A 146 -0.92 -3.16 1.92
N PHE A 147 -0.49 -2.48 2.96
CA PHE A 147 -0.17 -1.06 3.04
C PHE A 147 0.74 -0.85 4.26
N TRP A 148 1.28 0.34 4.41
CA TRP A 148 2.03 0.74 5.59
C TRP A 148 1.54 2.09 6.10
N GLU A 149 1.77 2.37 7.37
CA GLU A 149 1.37 3.62 7.98
C GLU A 149 2.54 4.62 7.93
N PRO A 150 2.53 5.63 7.04
CA PRO A 150 3.56 6.66 7.00
C PRO A 150 3.69 7.41 8.32
N TYR A 151 2.64 7.41 9.11
CA TYR A 151 2.60 7.98 10.44
C TYR A 151 3.62 7.31 11.39
N ASP A 152 3.74 5.99 11.36
CA ASP A 152 4.73 5.26 12.15
C ASP A 152 6.15 5.54 11.68
N PHE A 153 6.31 5.82 10.40
CA PHE A 153 7.57 6.15 9.77
C PHE A 153 8.03 7.58 10.09
N PHE A 154 7.09 8.52 10.09
CA PHE A 154 7.31 9.92 10.47
C PHE A 154 7.15 10.13 11.98
N GLY A 155 6.84 9.08 12.74
CA GLY A 155 6.69 9.13 14.18
C GLY A 155 7.94 9.64 14.88
N PHE A 156 7.75 10.26 16.03
CA PHE A 156 8.75 11.01 16.82
C PHE A 156 9.94 10.19 17.35
N LYS A 157 10.17 8.98 16.88
CA LYS A 157 11.40 8.25 17.18
C LYS A 157 12.55 8.95 16.45
N LYS A 158 13.55 9.38 17.20
CA LYS A 158 14.70 10.17 16.73
C LYS A 158 15.36 9.62 15.46
N HIS A 159 15.40 8.30 15.29
CA HIS A 159 15.98 7.61 14.14
C HIS A 159 15.04 7.50 12.92
N GLN A 160 13.76 7.87 13.08
CA GLN A 160 12.73 7.87 12.03
C GLN A 160 12.28 9.28 11.67
N ASN A 161 12.75 10.30 12.40
CA ASN A 161 12.34 11.67 12.17
C ASN A 161 13.05 12.24 10.95
N LEU A 162 12.33 12.32 9.82
CA LEU A 162 12.83 12.91 8.57
C LEU A 162 13.16 14.38 8.66
N TRP A 163 12.62 15.07 9.66
CA TRP A 163 12.83 16.49 9.91
C TRP A 163 13.99 16.76 10.86
N ALA A 164 14.49 15.73 11.55
CA ALA A 164 15.68 15.85 12.34
C ALA A 164 16.87 16.05 11.39
N LYS A 165 17.41 17.26 11.34
CA LYS A 165 18.70 17.53 10.69
C LYS A 165 19.71 16.56 11.31
N ASN A 166 20.30 15.69 10.48
CA ASN A 166 21.45 14.91 10.90
C ASN A 166 22.51 15.92 11.37
N LYS A 167 22.72 15.98 12.67
CA LYS A 167 23.85 16.67 13.26
C LYS A 167 25.03 15.71 13.27
#